data_9b0a605209c6b4a08b1851c8f09c39e9
#
_entry.id   9b0a605209c6b4a08b1851c8f09c39e9
#
_cell.length_a   1.000
_cell.length_b   1.000
_cell.length_c   1.000
_cell.angle_alpha   90.00
_cell.angle_beta   90.00
_cell.angle_gamma   90.00
#
_symmetry.space_group_name_H-M   'P 1'
#
loop_
_entity.id
_entity.type
_entity.pdbx_description
1 polymer ?
#
loop_
_entity_poly.entity_id
_entity_poly.type
_entity_poly.pdbx_seq_one_letter_code
_entity_poly.pdbx_strand_id
1 'polypeptide(L)'
;MLSAQAMAFDVDGLSYDVINATDVEVTGRASGNTDTDIVIPATASDGSTTYSVTSIGTQAFEDNLLTSVIIGDRVKTLEEKAFKGNLLPTVVIPNSVTTLGKKAFEANNLTVLSIDDSVTTIDLNAFNKNKLVNVVFKGPFGAFNVDTMFDNNTSLAKISYCVNAAGWSGQEFFNGSISLASTPDFDCLVPAQPAAVPLAPFWLLGIMAGLLSLVGIRKLRKI
;
A
#
# COMPACT_ATOMS: atom_id res chain seq x y z
N MET A 1 -26.28 10.21 27.07
CA MET A 1 -24.96 9.84 26.51
C MET A 1 -24.97 10.38 25.08
N LEU A 2 -24.23 11.45 24.77
CA LEU A 2 -24.05 11.85 23.37
C LEU A 2 -23.18 10.77 22.73
N SER A 3 -23.69 10.17 21.64
CA SER A 3 -22.84 9.37 20.75
C SER A 3 -21.79 10.30 20.19
N ALA A 4 -20.52 10.02 20.44
CA ALA A 4 -19.45 10.69 19.70
C ALA A 4 -19.71 10.39 18.23
N GLN A 5 -20.17 11.39 17.47
CA GLN A 5 -20.18 11.30 16.01
C GLN A 5 -18.71 11.17 15.61
N ALA A 6 -18.39 10.15 14.81
CA ALA A 6 -17.09 10.08 14.16
C ALA A 6 -16.88 11.39 13.42
N MET A 7 -15.84 12.14 13.79
CA MET A 7 -15.50 13.39 13.11
C MET A 7 -14.82 13.00 11.79
N ALA A 8 -15.49 13.27 10.68
CA ALA A 8 -14.93 13.10 9.36
C ALA A 8 -14.29 14.41 8.90
N PHE A 9 -13.21 14.34 8.14
CA PHE A 9 -12.58 15.49 7.49
C PHE A 9 -11.87 15.10 6.20
N ASP A 10 -11.71 16.06 5.31
CA ASP A 10 -11.01 15.91 4.05
C ASP A 10 -9.70 16.71 4.08
N VAL A 11 -8.61 16.08 3.67
CA VAL A 11 -7.31 16.75 3.48
C VAL A 11 -6.51 16.05 2.39
N ASP A 12 -5.75 16.83 1.61
CA ASP A 12 -4.88 16.34 0.53
C ASP A 12 -5.57 15.36 -0.45
N GLY A 13 -6.85 15.61 -0.72
CA GLY A 13 -7.65 14.82 -1.66
C GLY A 13 -8.18 13.49 -1.12
N LEU A 14 -8.03 13.22 0.17
CA LEU A 14 -8.53 12.03 0.85
C LEU A 14 -9.53 12.39 1.95
N SER A 15 -10.48 11.48 2.18
CA SER A 15 -11.45 11.54 3.28
C SER A 15 -11.01 10.64 4.43
N TYR A 16 -11.22 11.10 5.65
CA TYR A 16 -10.83 10.43 6.87
C TYR A 16 -11.95 10.41 7.89
N ASP A 17 -12.06 9.29 8.60
CA ASP A 17 -12.87 9.17 9.81
C ASP A 17 -11.98 9.03 11.04
N VAL A 18 -12.29 9.79 12.09
CA VAL A 18 -11.57 9.72 13.37
C VAL A 18 -12.00 8.45 14.12
N ILE A 19 -11.07 7.52 14.34
CA ILE A 19 -11.31 6.27 15.07
C ILE A 19 -11.23 6.53 16.59
N ASN A 20 -10.25 7.30 17.00
CA ASN A 20 -9.99 7.65 18.41
C ASN A 20 -9.17 8.94 18.51
N ALA A 21 -8.70 9.30 19.70
CA ALA A 21 -7.98 10.54 19.94
C ALA A 21 -6.66 10.68 19.16
N THR A 22 -6.10 9.59 18.62
CA THR A 22 -4.78 9.57 17.97
C THR A 22 -4.78 8.98 16.56
N ASP A 23 -5.84 8.29 16.16
CA ASP A 23 -5.86 7.49 14.96
C ASP A 23 -7.06 7.81 14.07
N VAL A 24 -6.82 7.75 12.76
CA VAL A 24 -7.83 7.89 11.71
C VAL A 24 -7.78 6.72 10.75
N GLU A 25 -8.93 6.49 10.10
CA GLU A 25 -9.10 5.61 8.97
C GLU A 25 -9.26 6.45 7.69
N VAL A 26 -8.61 6.03 6.59
CA VAL A 26 -8.89 6.58 5.26
C VAL A 26 -10.16 5.92 4.74
N THR A 27 -11.18 6.69 4.44
CA THR A 27 -12.47 6.19 3.94
C THR A 27 -12.60 6.27 2.42
N GLY A 28 -11.69 6.99 1.76
CA GLY A 28 -11.65 7.06 0.31
C GLY A 28 -11.06 8.36 -0.21
N ARG A 29 -11.37 8.67 -1.48
CA ARG A 29 -11.05 9.97 -2.06
C ARG A 29 -12.02 11.04 -1.57
N ALA A 30 -11.52 12.23 -1.29
CA ALA A 30 -12.35 13.40 -1.03
C ALA A 30 -13.26 13.70 -2.22
N SER A 31 -14.40 14.31 -1.95
CA SER A 31 -15.40 14.63 -2.99
C SER A 31 -14.78 15.43 -4.14
N GLY A 32 -14.97 14.94 -5.37
CA GLY A 32 -14.44 15.55 -6.58
C GLY A 32 -12.99 15.19 -6.92
N ASN A 33 -12.26 14.47 -6.06
CA ASN A 33 -10.97 13.95 -6.41
C ASN A 33 -11.12 12.74 -7.36
N THR A 34 -10.44 12.79 -8.52
CA THR A 34 -10.43 11.73 -9.54
C THR A 34 -9.05 11.17 -9.80
N ASP A 35 -8.08 11.47 -8.94
CA ASP A 35 -6.69 11.03 -9.10
C ASP A 35 -6.59 9.51 -9.14
N THR A 36 -5.82 9.00 -10.08
CA THR A 36 -5.54 7.57 -10.23
C THR A 36 -4.26 7.13 -9.52
N ASP A 37 -3.49 8.09 -9.05
CA ASP A 37 -2.25 7.90 -8.29
C ASP A 37 -2.47 8.47 -6.89
N ILE A 38 -2.55 7.58 -5.89
CA ILE A 38 -2.90 7.95 -4.51
C ILE A 38 -1.70 7.77 -3.60
N VAL A 39 -1.47 8.77 -2.75
CA VAL A 39 -0.52 8.69 -1.64
C VAL A 39 -1.30 8.75 -0.33
N ILE A 40 -1.30 7.65 0.41
CA ILE A 40 -1.87 7.59 1.75
C ILE A 40 -0.75 7.95 2.72
N PRO A 41 -0.85 9.09 3.43
CA PRO A 41 0.22 9.55 4.32
C PRO A 41 0.26 8.74 5.62
N ALA A 42 1.37 8.82 6.36
CA ALA A 42 1.48 8.23 7.70
C ALA A 42 0.63 8.98 8.75
N THR A 43 0.34 10.27 8.50
CA THR A 43 -0.43 11.14 9.39
C THR A 43 -1.34 12.05 8.59
N ALA A 44 -2.47 12.44 9.18
CA ALA A 44 -3.40 13.44 8.63
C ALA A 44 -3.82 14.42 9.73
N SER A 45 -4.17 15.66 9.37
CA SER A 45 -4.57 16.70 10.33
C SER A 45 -5.89 17.35 9.93
N ASP A 46 -6.78 17.51 10.89
CA ASP A 46 -8.02 18.28 10.74
C ASP A 46 -7.83 19.80 10.93
N GLY A 47 -6.58 20.26 11.05
CA GLY A 47 -6.23 21.65 11.33
C GLY A 47 -6.04 21.94 12.83
N SER A 48 -6.48 21.07 13.71
CA SER A 48 -6.36 21.19 15.18
C SER A 48 -5.54 20.05 15.76
N THR A 49 -5.75 18.84 15.28
CA THR A 49 -5.10 17.61 15.76
C THR A 49 -4.44 16.89 14.59
N THR A 50 -3.26 16.33 14.85
CA THR A 50 -2.57 15.43 13.92
C THR A 50 -2.78 14.00 14.37
N TYR A 51 -3.36 13.17 13.51
CA TYR A 51 -3.66 11.77 13.73
C TYR A 51 -2.69 10.87 13.00
N SER A 52 -2.50 9.65 13.48
CA SER A 52 -1.87 8.57 12.73
C SER A 52 -2.90 7.92 11.80
N VAL A 53 -2.53 7.69 10.54
CA VAL A 53 -3.35 6.93 9.60
C VAL A 53 -3.05 5.45 9.83
N THR A 54 -3.95 4.73 10.50
CA THR A 54 -3.72 3.35 10.94
C THR A 54 -4.54 2.31 10.20
N SER A 55 -5.58 2.70 9.47
CA SER A 55 -6.35 1.79 8.62
C SER A 55 -6.79 2.43 7.31
N ILE A 56 -7.03 1.57 6.34
CA ILE A 56 -7.70 1.89 5.08
C ILE A 56 -9.03 1.15 5.11
N GLY A 57 -10.11 1.91 5.10
CA GLY A 57 -11.46 1.45 5.40
C GLY A 57 -12.06 0.53 4.35
N THR A 58 -13.16 -0.09 4.73
CA THR A 58 -13.95 -0.96 3.85
C THR A 58 -14.35 -0.22 2.59
N GLN A 59 -13.99 -0.79 1.42
CA GLN A 59 -14.31 -0.24 0.10
C GLN A 59 -13.74 1.15 -0.19
N ALA A 60 -12.80 1.65 0.62
CA ALA A 60 -12.26 3.02 0.53
C ALA A 60 -11.87 3.42 -0.90
N PHE A 61 -11.27 2.50 -1.64
CA PHE A 61 -10.86 2.71 -3.03
C PHE A 61 -11.40 1.63 -3.97
N GLU A 62 -12.55 1.01 -3.66
CA GLU A 62 -13.16 0.03 -4.56
C GLU A 62 -13.52 0.69 -5.90
N ASP A 63 -13.13 0.06 -7.03
CA ASP A 63 -13.45 0.48 -8.41
C ASP A 63 -13.04 1.93 -8.77
N ASN A 64 -11.92 2.39 -8.21
CA ASN A 64 -11.44 3.77 -8.38
C ASN A 64 -10.49 3.97 -9.56
N LEU A 65 -10.22 2.95 -10.38
CA LEU A 65 -9.31 2.97 -11.53
C LEU A 65 -7.87 3.35 -11.15
N LEU A 66 -7.43 3.08 -9.92
CA LEU A 66 -6.09 3.41 -9.46
C LEU A 66 -5.03 2.69 -10.28
N THR A 67 -4.03 3.44 -10.72
CA THR A 67 -2.84 2.94 -11.43
C THR A 67 -1.62 2.88 -10.51
N SER A 68 -1.63 3.61 -9.40
CA SER A 68 -0.58 3.61 -8.39
C SER A 68 -1.15 3.89 -7.00
N VAL A 69 -0.54 3.28 -5.98
CA VAL A 69 -0.81 3.60 -4.58
C VAL A 69 0.48 3.51 -3.77
N ILE A 70 0.72 4.53 -2.94
CA ILE A 70 1.72 4.50 -1.88
C ILE A 70 0.97 4.44 -0.55
N ILE A 71 1.26 3.41 0.24
CA ILE A 71 0.64 3.19 1.55
C ILE A 71 1.61 3.66 2.63
N GLY A 72 1.16 4.53 3.52
CA GLY A 72 1.97 5.08 4.62
C GLY A 72 2.42 4.01 5.62
N ASP A 73 3.55 4.27 6.25
CA ASP A 73 4.26 3.33 7.13
C ASP A 73 3.65 3.18 8.54
N ARG A 74 2.48 3.77 8.79
CA ARG A 74 1.70 3.58 10.02
C ARG A 74 0.41 2.78 9.81
N VAL A 75 0.05 2.48 8.57
CA VAL A 75 -1.13 1.67 8.25
C VAL A 75 -0.90 0.24 8.74
N LYS A 76 -1.82 -0.26 9.56
CA LYS A 76 -1.81 -1.60 10.15
C LYS A 76 -2.79 -2.55 9.47
N THR A 77 -3.93 -2.01 9.03
CA THR A 77 -5.02 -2.82 8.50
C THR A 77 -5.51 -2.26 7.17
N LEU A 78 -5.64 -3.12 6.19
CA LEU A 78 -6.43 -2.90 4.99
C LEU A 78 -7.73 -3.67 5.14
N GLU A 79 -8.85 -2.95 5.19
CA GLU A 79 -10.16 -3.54 5.43
C GLU A 79 -10.74 -4.24 4.19
N GLU A 80 -11.96 -4.81 4.31
CA GLU A 80 -12.62 -5.53 3.21
C GLU A 80 -12.68 -4.66 1.95
N LYS A 81 -12.18 -5.18 0.81
CA LYS A 81 -12.22 -4.56 -0.51
C LYS A 81 -11.52 -3.20 -0.62
N ALA A 82 -10.63 -2.85 0.29
CA ALA A 82 -9.99 -1.53 0.35
C ALA A 82 -9.48 -1.03 -1.02
N PHE A 83 -8.90 -1.89 -1.85
CA PHE A 83 -8.41 -1.58 -3.20
C PHE A 83 -8.96 -2.50 -4.29
N LYS A 84 -10.11 -3.13 -4.06
CA LYS A 84 -10.69 -4.04 -5.06
C LYS A 84 -11.03 -3.31 -6.36
N GLY A 85 -10.85 -4.00 -7.52
CA GLY A 85 -11.31 -3.52 -8.82
C GLY A 85 -10.51 -2.33 -9.38
N ASN A 86 -9.21 -2.26 -9.09
CA ASN A 86 -8.32 -1.23 -9.61
C ASN A 86 -7.40 -1.76 -10.72
N LEU A 87 -6.48 -0.92 -11.18
CA LEU A 87 -5.55 -1.23 -12.28
C LEU A 87 -4.09 -1.35 -11.79
N LEU A 88 -3.87 -1.59 -10.52
CA LEU A 88 -2.55 -1.61 -9.88
C LEU A 88 -1.66 -2.71 -10.48
N PRO A 89 -0.53 -2.39 -11.13
CA PRO A 89 0.40 -3.39 -11.66
C PRO A 89 1.30 -3.98 -10.57
N THR A 90 1.51 -3.23 -9.50
CA THR A 90 2.32 -3.57 -8.34
C THR A 90 1.80 -2.87 -7.11
N VAL A 91 2.12 -3.39 -5.95
CA VAL A 91 1.88 -2.75 -4.65
C VAL A 91 3.03 -3.09 -3.69
N VAL A 92 3.46 -2.09 -2.92
CA VAL A 92 4.35 -2.30 -1.77
C VAL A 92 3.49 -2.27 -0.52
N ILE A 93 3.48 -3.38 0.22
CA ILE A 93 2.81 -3.50 1.51
C ILE A 93 3.82 -3.11 2.59
N PRO A 94 3.62 -2.01 3.33
CA PRO A 94 4.57 -1.58 4.36
C PRO A 94 4.68 -2.59 5.51
N ASN A 95 5.84 -2.60 6.18
CA ASN A 95 6.10 -3.47 7.34
C ASN A 95 5.24 -3.12 8.58
N SER A 96 4.46 -2.06 8.53
CA SER A 96 3.46 -1.75 9.55
C SER A 96 2.19 -2.59 9.40
N VAL A 97 1.92 -3.10 8.18
CA VAL A 97 0.67 -3.83 7.88
C VAL A 97 0.74 -5.22 8.47
N THR A 98 -0.27 -5.55 9.27
CA THR A 98 -0.44 -6.87 9.90
C THR A 98 -1.61 -7.65 9.33
N THR A 99 -2.61 -6.94 8.77
CA THR A 99 -3.87 -7.55 8.32
C THR A 99 -4.26 -7.08 6.94
N LEU A 100 -4.51 -8.03 6.05
CA LEU A 100 -5.12 -7.85 4.74
C LEU A 100 -6.51 -8.45 4.77
N GLY A 101 -7.51 -7.60 4.70
CA GLY A 101 -8.93 -7.97 4.75
C GLY A 101 -9.39 -8.69 3.49
N LYS A 102 -10.60 -9.20 3.57
CA LYS A 102 -11.25 -9.94 2.49
C LYS A 102 -11.30 -9.10 1.22
N LYS A 103 -10.79 -9.68 0.10
CA LYS A 103 -10.80 -9.05 -1.22
C LYS A 103 -10.01 -7.74 -1.30
N ALA A 104 -9.09 -7.47 -0.38
CA ALA A 104 -8.39 -6.17 -0.28
C ALA A 104 -7.78 -5.70 -1.61
N PHE A 105 -7.21 -6.61 -2.41
CA PHE A 105 -6.65 -6.35 -3.74
C PHE A 105 -7.27 -7.23 -4.83
N GLU A 106 -8.50 -7.75 -4.63
CA GLU A 106 -9.18 -8.54 -5.66
C GLU A 106 -9.33 -7.73 -6.97
N ALA A 107 -9.17 -8.39 -8.12
CA ALA A 107 -9.38 -7.81 -9.45
C ALA A 107 -8.49 -6.57 -9.71
N ASN A 108 -7.19 -6.76 -9.58
CA ASN A 108 -6.15 -5.80 -9.98
C ASN A 108 -5.28 -6.38 -11.12
N ASN A 109 -4.19 -5.70 -11.44
CA ASN A 109 -3.21 -6.13 -12.45
C ASN A 109 -1.88 -6.57 -11.84
N LEU A 110 -1.85 -6.96 -10.57
CA LEU A 110 -0.61 -7.32 -9.86
C LEU A 110 0.09 -8.49 -10.54
N THR A 111 1.39 -8.33 -10.82
CA THR A 111 2.21 -9.36 -11.47
C THR A 111 3.20 -10.03 -10.52
N VAL A 112 3.68 -9.31 -9.54
CA VAL A 112 4.60 -9.78 -8.51
C VAL A 112 4.10 -9.31 -7.15
N LEU A 113 4.26 -10.14 -6.13
CA LEU A 113 3.86 -9.83 -4.77
C LEU A 113 4.91 -10.31 -3.79
N SER A 114 5.32 -9.43 -2.88
CA SER A 114 6.14 -9.77 -1.72
C SER A 114 5.35 -9.44 -0.45
N ILE A 115 5.21 -10.43 0.42
CA ILE A 115 4.55 -10.30 1.72
C ILE A 115 5.63 -10.38 2.80
N ASP A 116 5.80 -9.31 3.56
CA ASP A 116 6.78 -9.24 4.63
C ASP A 116 6.31 -10.00 5.90
N ASP A 117 7.22 -10.17 6.84
CA ASP A 117 7.02 -10.92 8.08
C ASP A 117 6.05 -10.27 9.07
N SER A 118 5.75 -8.98 8.87
CA SER A 118 4.75 -8.25 9.63
C SER A 118 3.32 -8.74 9.37
N VAL A 119 3.04 -9.25 8.16
CA VAL A 119 1.67 -9.67 7.78
C VAL A 119 1.37 -11.03 8.42
N THR A 120 0.44 -11.04 9.37
CA THR A 120 0.02 -12.23 10.10
C THR A 120 -1.35 -12.75 9.70
N THR A 121 -2.16 -11.93 9.02
CA THR A 121 -3.52 -12.30 8.60
C THR A 121 -3.76 -11.89 7.14
N ILE A 122 -4.19 -12.85 6.33
CA ILE A 122 -4.66 -12.63 4.96
C ILE A 122 -5.99 -13.35 4.81
N ASP A 123 -7.04 -12.59 4.56
CA ASP A 123 -8.40 -13.11 4.48
C ASP A 123 -8.77 -13.57 3.06
N LEU A 124 -10.00 -14.10 2.92
CA LEU A 124 -10.55 -14.68 1.70
C LEU A 124 -10.38 -13.78 0.48
N ASN A 125 -9.88 -14.35 -0.61
CA ASN A 125 -9.81 -13.69 -1.92
C ASN A 125 -8.94 -12.42 -1.95
N ALA A 126 -8.06 -12.19 -0.98
CA ALA A 126 -7.31 -10.93 -0.85
C ALA A 126 -6.61 -10.52 -2.14
N PHE A 127 -6.09 -11.46 -2.92
CA PHE A 127 -5.39 -11.23 -4.19
C PHE A 127 -6.03 -11.99 -5.37
N ASN A 128 -7.28 -12.41 -5.24
CA ASN A 128 -8.03 -13.11 -6.29
C ASN A 128 -8.11 -12.25 -7.56
N LYS A 129 -8.17 -12.88 -8.75
CA LYS A 129 -8.29 -12.20 -10.06
C LYS A 129 -7.20 -11.16 -10.31
N ASN A 130 -5.96 -11.53 -10.12
CA ASN A 130 -4.79 -10.74 -10.50
C ASN A 130 -4.03 -11.42 -11.66
N LYS A 131 -2.83 -10.93 -11.96
CA LYS A 131 -1.94 -11.46 -13.00
C LYS A 131 -0.64 -11.97 -12.39
N LEU A 132 -0.69 -12.45 -11.15
CA LEU A 132 0.49 -12.87 -10.40
C LEU A 132 1.22 -14.00 -11.12
N VAL A 133 2.54 -13.88 -11.21
CA VAL A 133 3.47 -14.88 -11.71
C VAL A 133 4.29 -15.46 -10.55
N ASN A 134 4.73 -14.59 -9.66
CA ASN A 134 5.50 -14.93 -8.48
C ASN A 134 4.94 -14.30 -7.22
N VAL A 135 4.90 -15.08 -6.15
CA VAL A 135 4.59 -14.62 -4.79
C VAL A 135 5.69 -15.08 -3.85
N VAL A 136 6.18 -14.19 -3.01
CA VAL A 136 7.20 -14.49 -2.00
C VAL A 136 6.68 -14.08 -0.63
N PHE A 137 6.70 -15.01 0.31
CA PHE A 137 6.46 -14.74 1.72
C PHE A 137 7.79 -14.73 2.49
N LYS A 138 8.08 -13.65 3.19
CA LYS A 138 9.30 -13.51 3.98
C LYS A 138 9.14 -13.96 5.43
N GLY A 139 7.91 -13.88 5.94
CA GLY A 139 7.55 -14.23 7.30
C GLY A 139 7.05 -15.67 7.50
N PRO A 140 6.75 -16.05 8.75
CA PRO A 140 6.14 -17.32 9.07
C PRO A 140 4.74 -17.43 8.46
N PHE A 141 4.26 -18.68 8.36
CA PHE A 141 2.88 -18.92 7.95
C PHE A 141 1.92 -18.40 9.04
N GLY A 142 1.08 -17.42 8.68
CA GLY A 142 0.12 -16.79 9.58
C GLY A 142 -1.31 -17.35 9.43
N ALA A 143 -2.29 -16.57 9.85
CA ALA A 143 -3.71 -16.85 9.62
C ALA A 143 -4.09 -16.49 8.17
N PHE A 144 -3.60 -17.31 7.24
CA PHE A 144 -3.81 -17.08 5.81
C PHE A 144 -4.94 -17.96 5.28
N ASN A 145 -5.86 -17.36 4.55
CA ASN A 145 -6.94 -18.09 3.89
C ASN A 145 -6.44 -18.64 2.55
N VAL A 146 -5.73 -19.76 2.61
CA VAL A 146 -4.99 -20.34 1.48
C VAL A 146 -5.87 -20.81 0.34
N ASP A 147 -7.12 -21.16 0.60
CA ASP A 147 -7.99 -21.81 -0.39
C ASP A 147 -8.33 -20.89 -1.56
N THR A 148 -8.46 -19.60 -1.29
CA THR A 148 -8.99 -18.66 -2.28
C THR A 148 -8.17 -17.37 -2.45
N MET A 149 -7.15 -17.13 -1.61
CA MET A 149 -6.46 -15.84 -1.62
C MET A 149 -5.85 -15.48 -2.97
N PHE A 150 -5.42 -16.49 -3.76
CA PHE A 150 -4.80 -16.30 -5.06
C PHE A 150 -5.62 -16.86 -6.22
N ASP A 151 -6.88 -17.21 -6.03
CA ASP A 151 -7.73 -17.74 -7.09
C ASP A 151 -7.73 -16.85 -8.35
N ASN A 152 -7.91 -17.47 -9.51
CA ASN A 152 -7.93 -16.76 -10.79
C ASN A 152 -6.66 -15.95 -11.13
N ASN A 153 -5.51 -16.35 -10.59
CA ASN A 153 -4.18 -15.92 -11.05
C ASN A 153 -3.63 -16.99 -11.99
N THR A 154 -4.07 -16.98 -13.24
CA THR A 154 -3.83 -18.07 -14.20
C THR A 154 -2.36 -18.31 -14.55
N SER A 155 -1.49 -17.36 -14.28
CA SER A 155 -0.04 -17.45 -14.52
C SER A 155 0.75 -17.83 -13.27
N LEU A 156 0.12 -17.94 -12.10
CA LEU A 156 0.79 -18.26 -10.84
C LEU A 156 1.07 -19.77 -10.78
N ALA A 157 2.33 -20.11 -10.92
CA ALA A 157 2.79 -21.50 -10.88
C ALA A 157 3.57 -21.84 -9.60
N LYS A 158 4.05 -20.83 -8.90
CA LYS A 158 4.93 -21.00 -7.74
C LYS A 158 4.70 -19.95 -6.67
N ILE A 159 4.62 -20.40 -5.41
CA ILE A 159 4.71 -19.55 -4.24
C ILE A 159 6.01 -19.92 -3.51
N SER A 160 6.82 -18.90 -3.20
CA SER A 160 8.08 -19.07 -2.50
C SER A 160 7.96 -18.55 -1.06
N TYR A 161 8.74 -19.13 -0.17
CA TYR A 161 8.85 -18.68 1.22
C TYR A 161 10.29 -18.75 1.70
N CYS A 162 10.64 -17.95 2.70
CA CYS A 162 11.99 -17.94 3.26
C CYS A 162 12.29 -19.23 4.02
N VAL A 163 13.48 -19.78 3.83
CA VAL A 163 13.91 -21.08 4.41
C VAL A 163 13.68 -21.19 5.91
N ASN A 164 13.90 -20.08 6.63
CA ASN A 164 13.75 -20.04 8.08
C ASN A 164 12.35 -19.65 8.57
N ALA A 165 11.41 -19.44 7.66
CA ALA A 165 10.05 -19.08 8.01
C ALA A 165 9.25 -20.30 8.47
N ALA A 166 8.74 -20.25 9.71
CA ALA A 166 8.05 -21.38 10.33
C ALA A 166 6.64 -21.60 9.73
N GLY A 167 6.15 -22.84 9.81
CA GLY A 167 4.76 -23.17 9.52
C GLY A 167 4.41 -23.46 8.06
N TRP A 168 5.35 -23.32 7.12
CA TRP A 168 5.09 -23.52 5.70
C TRP A 168 5.08 -24.99 5.26
N SER A 169 5.72 -25.89 5.99
CA SER A 169 5.75 -27.32 5.64
C SER A 169 4.37 -27.94 5.76
N GLY A 170 3.95 -28.67 4.71
CA GLY A 170 2.65 -29.34 4.68
C GLY A 170 1.45 -28.44 4.30
N GLN A 171 1.69 -27.18 3.95
CA GLN A 171 0.64 -26.32 3.41
C GLN A 171 0.42 -26.63 1.93
N GLU A 172 -0.83 -26.73 1.54
CA GLU A 172 -1.25 -26.92 0.15
C GLU A 172 -2.08 -25.70 -0.29
N PHE A 173 -1.77 -25.19 -1.47
CA PHE A 173 -2.53 -24.14 -2.12
C PHE A 173 -3.27 -24.71 -3.33
N PHE A 174 -4.53 -24.37 -3.49
CA PHE A 174 -5.33 -24.76 -4.67
C PHE A 174 -5.32 -26.27 -4.95
N ASN A 175 -5.57 -27.08 -3.94
CA ASN A 175 -5.57 -28.56 -4.03
C ASN A 175 -4.29 -29.14 -4.66
N GLY A 176 -3.14 -28.55 -4.35
CA GLY A 176 -1.84 -29.00 -4.86
C GLY A 176 -1.46 -28.50 -6.25
N SER A 177 -2.24 -27.58 -6.85
CA SER A 177 -1.96 -27.08 -8.20
C SER A 177 -0.81 -26.09 -8.27
N ILE A 178 -0.44 -25.46 -7.16
CA ILE A 178 0.69 -24.52 -7.06
C ILE A 178 1.77 -25.13 -6.19
N SER A 179 3.01 -25.18 -6.70
CA SER A 179 4.13 -25.71 -5.92
C SER A 179 4.63 -24.70 -4.90
N LEU A 180 4.81 -25.17 -3.66
CA LEU A 180 5.57 -24.45 -2.65
C LEU A 180 7.06 -24.71 -2.83
N ALA A 181 7.87 -23.69 -2.71
CA ALA A 181 9.31 -23.82 -2.72
C ALA A 181 9.97 -22.88 -1.71
N SER A 182 10.88 -23.44 -0.90
CA SER A 182 11.78 -22.61 -0.11
C SER A 182 12.77 -21.89 -1.00
N THR A 183 13.06 -20.64 -0.72
CA THR A 183 14.09 -19.85 -1.41
C THR A 183 15.33 -19.74 -0.53
N PRO A 184 16.54 -19.71 -1.12
CA PRO A 184 17.75 -19.39 -0.37
C PRO A 184 17.65 -18.02 0.32
N ASP A 185 18.37 -17.85 1.43
CA ASP A 185 18.29 -16.67 2.31
C ASP A 185 18.49 -15.32 1.61
N PHE A 186 19.18 -15.26 0.48
CA PHE A 186 19.39 -13.97 -0.20
C PHE A 186 18.12 -13.38 -0.86
N ASP A 187 17.15 -14.21 -1.25
CA ASP A 187 15.85 -13.73 -1.75
C ASP A 187 15.01 -13.13 -0.61
N CYS A 188 15.31 -13.52 0.62
CA CYS A 188 14.67 -13.00 1.82
C CYS A 188 15.30 -11.68 2.31
N LEU A 189 16.51 -11.38 1.82
CA LEU A 189 17.26 -10.17 2.16
C LEU A 189 17.05 -9.02 1.17
N VAL A 190 16.23 -9.19 0.13
CA VAL A 190 15.86 -8.06 -0.73
C VAL A 190 15.13 -7.06 0.14
N PRO A 191 15.74 -5.90 0.45
CA PRO A 191 15.06 -4.87 1.20
C PRO A 191 13.79 -4.52 0.45
N ALA A 192 12.70 -4.26 1.18
CA ALA A 192 11.50 -3.68 0.59
C ALA A 192 11.95 -2.59 -0.38
N GLN A 193 11.50 -2.69 -1.64
CA GLN A 193 11.89 -1.73 -2.67
C GLN A 193 11.72 -0.34 -2.08
N PRO A 194 12.76 0.53 -2.08
CA PRO A 194 12.63 1.84 -1.46
C PRO A 194 11.38 2.48 -2.05
N ALA A 195 10.49 2.94 -1.18
CA ALA A 195 9.30 3.65 -1.59
C ALA A 195 9.72 4.61 -2.69
N ALA A 196 9.06 4.54 -3.85
CA ALA A 196 9.38 5.43 -4.95
C ALA A 196 9.38 6.83 -4.37
N VAL A 197 10.56 7.46 -4.33
CA VAL A 197 10.70 8.82 -3.81
C VAL A 197 9.71 9.64 -4.62
N PRO A 198 8.68 10.23 -4.01
CA PRO A 198 7.74 11.05 -4.77
C PRO A 198 8.58 12.08 -5.50
N LEU A 199 8.49 12.10 -6.83
CA LEU A 199 9.11 13.15 -7.62
C LEU A 199 8.61 14.46 -7.03
N ALA A 200 9.52 15.27 -6.49
CA ALA A 200 9.16 16.55 -5.89
C ALA A 200 8.24 17.29 -6.86
N PRO A 201 7.09 17.78 -6.44
CA PRO A 201 6.15 18.41 -7.34
C PRO A 201 6.87 19.50 -8.13
N PHE A 202 6.64 19.58 -9.43
CA PHE A 202 7.35 20.42 -10.40
C PHE A 202 7.45 21.91 -10.01
N TRP A 203 6.61 22.39 -9.10
CA TRP A 203 6.67 23.76 -8.58
C TRP A 203 7.88 24.04 -7.68
N LEU A 204 8.51 23.02 -7.08
CA LEU A 204 9.77 23.18 -6.31
C LEU A 204 10.98 23.45 -7.20
N LEU A 205 10.94 23.04 -8.47
CA LEU A 205 11.97 23.36 -9.46
C LEU A 205 11.87 24.81 -9.97
N GLY A 206 10.72 25.45 -9.84
CA GLY A 206 10.50 26.84 -10.24
C GLY A 206 11.14 27.87 -9.29
N ILE A 207 11.38 27.53 -8.03
CA ILE A 207 11.90 28.47 -7.04
C ILE A 207 13.43 28.63 -7.14
N MET A 208 14.13 27.60 -7.64
CA MET A 208 15.59 27.69 -7.82
C MET A 208 16.01 28.47 -9.08
N ALA A 209 15.12 28.63 -10.06
CA ALA A 209 15.41 29.43 -11.26
C ALA A 209 15.27 30.95 -11.03
N GLY A 210 14.56 31.37 -10.00
CA GLY A 210 14.31 32.77 -9.66
C GLY A 210 15.44 33.46 -8.87
N LEU A 211 16.37 32.72 -8.28
CA LEU A 211 17.42 33.25 -7.41
C LEU A 211 18.77 33.54 -8.12
N LEU A 212 18.90 33.19 -9.39
CA LEU A 212 20.11 33.42 -10.16
C LEU A 212 20.12 34.73 -11.00
N SER A 213 19.06 35.53 -10.96
CA SER A 213 18.97 36.77 -11.75
C SER A 213 19.25 38.06 -10.96
N LEU A 214 19.76 38.01 -9.74
CA LEU A 214 20.01 39.18 -8.87
C LEU A 214 21.47 39.37 -8.47
N VAL A 215 22.43 38.78 -9.18
CA VAL A 215 23.83 39.18 -9.08
C VAL A 215 24.14 40.14 -10.21
N GLY A 216 23.97 41.41 -9.88
CA GLY A 216 24.18 42.52 -10.82
C GLY A 216 25.59 42.58 -11.35
N ILE A 217 25.69 42.69 -12.67
CA ILE A 217 26.89 43.06 -13.40
C ILE A 217 27.22 44.53 -13.06
N ARG A 218 28.14 44.77 -12.13
CA ARG A 218 28.78 46.06 -12.00
C ARG A 218 29.81 46.23 -13.10
N LYS A 219 29.48 47.05 -14.09
CA LYS A 219 30.37 47.54 -15.10
C LYS A 219 31.49 48.34 -14.46
N LEU A 220 32.73 47.86 -14.52
CA LEU A 220 33.92 48.64 -14.26
C LEU A 220 34.17 49.59 -15.44
N ARG A 221 34.04 50.89 -15.20
CA ARG A 221 34.59 51.93 -16.11
C ARG A 221 36.09 52.03 -15.84
N LYS A 222 36.89 51.87 -16.89
CA LYS A 222 38.31 52.29 -16.93
C LYS A 222 38.38 53.78 -17.30
N ILE A 223 39.23 54.46 -16.57
CA ILE A 223 39.82 55.75 -16.91
C ILE A 223 40.93 55.53 -17.94
#